data_0f88734ea07a3e7243ede89ffd23c0f2
#
_entry.id   0f88734ea07a3e7243ede89ffd23c0f2
#
_cell.length_a   1.000
_cell.length_b   1.000
_cell.length_c   1.000
_cell.angle_alpha   90.00
_cell.angle_beta   90.00
_cell.angle_gamma   90.00
#
_symmetry.space_group_name_H-M   'P 1'
#
loop_
_entity.id
_entity.type
_entity.pdbx_description
1 polymer ?
#
loop_
_entity_poly.entity_id
_entity_poly.type
_entity_poly.pdbx_seq_one_letter_code
_entity_poly.pdbx_strand_id
1 'polypeptide(L)' 'MFYIQRQDIQTKQLETVDEFTTRKEARLMCYEYIFSDQAADYYISTRPCSDWREEKNLKKMEKICEYL' A
#
# COMPACT_ATOMS: atom_id res chain seq x y z
N MET A 1 -11.90 -1.98 -5.94
CA MET A 1 -10.45 -2.11 -5.68
C MET A 1 -10.21 -2.60 -4.26
N PHE A 2 -9.17 -3.37 -4.09
CA PHE A 2 -8.74 -3.87 -2.79
C PHE A 2 -7.35 -3.35 -2.49
N TYR A 3 -7.15 -2.85 -1.28
CA TYR A 3 -5.92 -2.20 -0.86
C TYR A 3 -5.27 -2.98 0.26
N ILE A 4 -3.95 -3.09 0.23
CA ILE A 4 -3.20 -3.66 1.34
C ILE A 4 -2.77 -2.52 2.25
N GLN A 5 -3.19 -2.58 3.51
CA GLN A 5 -2.88 -1.61 4.54
C GLN A 5 -1.79 -2.17 5.45
N ARG A 6 -0.82 -1.31 5.77
CA ARG A 6 0.25 -1.63 6.70
C ARG A 6 0.10 -0.75 7.93
N GLN A 7 0.05 -1.37 9.10
CA GLN A 7 0.05 -0.64 10.37
C GLN A 7 1.31 -1.00 11.16
N ASP A 8 2.17 -0.02 11.40
CA ASP A 8 3.37 -0.21 12.19
C ASP A 8 3.02 -0.59 13.62
N ILE A 9 3.67 -1.64 14.16
CA ILE A 9 3.36 -2.14 15.50
C ILE A 9 3.76 -1.13 16.59
N GLN A 10 4.86 -0.43 16.39
CA GLN A 10 5.38 0.52 17.38
C GLN A 10 4.66 1.88 17.33
N THR A 11 4.57 2.47 16.15
CA THR A 11 4.02 3.83 15.98
C THR A 11 2.51 3.85 15.77
N LYS A 12 1.92 2.71 15.41
CA LYS A 12 0.50 2.58 15.03
C LYS A 12 0.14 3.36 13.77
N GLN A 13 1.13 3.87 13.04
CA GLN A 13 0.90 4.55 11.78
C GLN A 13 0.34 3.59 10.73
N LEU A 14 -0.69 4.05 10.04
CA LEU A 14 -1.37 3.29 9.01
C LEU A 14 -1.04 3.86 7.63
N GLU A 15 -0.66 2.98 6.71
CA GLU A 15 -0.40 3.40 5.33
C GLU A 15 -0.90 2.36 4.34
N THR A 16 -1.28 2.80 3.15
CA THR A 16 -1.61 1.91 2.04
C THR A 16 -0.32 1.61 1.29
N VAL A 17 -0.02 0.34 1.05
CA VAL A 17 1.23 -0.09 0.40
C VAL A 17 1.01 -0.67 -0.99
N ASP A 18 -0.21 -1.14 -1.30
CA ASP A 18 -0.49 -1.75 -2.59
C ASP A 18 -1.98 -1.72 -2.90
N GLU A 19 -2.34 -1.95 -4.19
CA GLU A 19 -3.72 -2.03 -4.61
C GLU A 19 -3.90 -3.14 -5.67
N PHE A 20 -5.06 -3.79 -5.65
CA PHE A 20 -5.40 -4.87 -6.57
C PHE A 20 -6.86 -4.79 -7.00
N THR A 21 -7.15 -5.31 -8.19
CA THR A 21 -8.52 -5.34 -8.72
C THR A 21 -9.35 -6.48 -8.13
N THR A 22 -8.71 -7.56 -7.68
CA THR A 22 -9.39 -8.71 -7.11
C THR A 22 -8.91 -8.98 -5.68
N ARG A 23 -9.83 -9.52 -4.86
CA ARG A 23 -9.51 -9.91 -3.48
C ARG A 23 -8.49 -11.06 -3.45
N LYS A 24 -8.55 -11.96 -4.42
CA LYS A 24 -7.64 -13.10 -4.51
C LYS A 24 -6.19 -12.66 -4.65
N GLU A 25 -5.94 -11.72 -5.56
CA GLU A 25 -4.59 -11.15 -5.75
C GLU A 25 -4.12 -10.40 -4.51
N ALA A 26 -5.00 -9.58 -3.92
CA ALA A 26 -4.70 -8.84 -2.70
C ALA A 26 -4.33 -9.79 -1.56
N ARG A 27 -5.08 -10.89 -1.42
CA ARG A 27 -4.83 -11.89 -0.36
C ARG A 27 -3.46 -12.55 -0.52
N LEU A 28 -3.10 -12.93 -1.74
CA LEU A 28 -1.81 -13.57 -2.01
C LEU A 28 -0.65 -12.64 -1.67
N MET A 29 -0.72 -11.38 -2.10
CA MET A 29 0.30 -10.40 -1.78
C MET A 29 0.34 -10.03 -0.30
N CYS A 30 -0.83 -9.97 0.33
CA CYS A 30 -0.91 -9.70 1.77
C CYS A 30 -0.11 -10.74 2.58
N TYR A 31 -0.22 -12.02 2.23
CA TYR A 31 0.57 -13.07 2.86
C TYR A 31 2.06 -12.87 2.66
N GLU A 32 2.49 -12.48 1.48
CA GLU A 32 3.90 -12.20 1.22
C GLU A 32 4.42 -11.03 2.07
N TYR A 33 3.63 -9.98 2.21
CA TYR A 33 3.98 -8.85 3.08
C TYR A 33 4.12 -9.30 4.54
N ILE A 34 3.18 -10.11 5.02
CA ILE A 34 3.20 -10.62 6.40
C ILE A 34 4.48 -11.43 6.66
N PHE A 35 4.87 -12.28 5.71
CA PHE A 35 6.08 -13.09 5.86
C PHE A 35 7.36 -12.28 5.76
N SER A 36 7.38 -11.23 4.97
CA SER A 36 8.60 -10.44 4.73
C SER A 36 8.80 -9.30 5.73
N ASP A 37 7.73 -8.85 6.39
CA ASP A 37 7.81 -7.72 7.34
C ASP A 37 6.99 -8.02 8.59
N GLN A 38 7.69 -8.38 9.67
CA GLN A 38 7.06 -8.69 10.96
C GLN A 38 6.96 -7.47 11.89
N ALA A 39 7.46 -6.32 11.47
CA ALA A 39 7.39 -5.07 12.25
C ALA A 39 6.06 -4.34 12.10
N ALA A 40 5.15 -4.87 11.27
CA ALA A 40 3.86 -4.27 11.02
C ALA A 40 2.79 -5.33 10.82
N ASP A 41 1.52 -4.93 11.00
CA ASP A 41 0.36 -5.74 10.66
C ASP A 41 -0.13 -5.36 9.27
N TYR A 42 -0.52 -6.36 8.49
CA TYR A 42 -1.05 -6.19 7.14
C TYR A 42 -2.46 -6.72 7.05
N TYR A 43 -3.32 -5.96 6.36
CA TYR A 43 -4.69 -6.40 6.13
C TYR A 43 -5.25 -5.78 4.84
N ILE A 44 -6.36 -6.34 4.37
CA ILE A 44 -7.01 -5.91 3.15
C ILE A 44 -8.15 -4.96 3.49
N SER A 45 -8.25 -3.84 2.77
CA SER A 45 -9.31 -2.86 2.92
C SER A 45 -9.89 -2.51 1.54
N THR A 46 -11.13 -2.07 1.52
CA THR A 46 -11.76 -1.54 0.31
C THR A 46 -11.54 -0.03 0.16
N ARG A 47 -10.93 0.60 1.15
CA ARG A 47 -10.65 2.04 1.16
C ARG A 47 -9.16 2.28 1.41
N PRO A 48 -8.49 3.08 0.58
CA PRO A 48 -7.09 3.44 0.85
C PRO A 48 -6.99 4.56 1.87
N CYS A 49 -5.78 4.80 2.37
CA CYS A 49 -5.49 5.98 3.16
C CYS A 49 -5.66 7.24 2.30
N SER A 50 -5.99 8.36 2.93
CA SER A 50 -6.35 9.58 2.21
C SER A 50 -5.23 10.13 1.33
N ASP A 51 -3.97 9.86 1.67
CA ASP A 51 -2.79 10.32 0.95
C ASP A 51 -2.31 9.38 -0.17
N TRP A 52 -2.94 8.20 -0.33
CA TRP A 52 -2.51 7.18 -1.29
C TRP A 52 -2.38 7.70 -2.73
N ARG A 53 -3.38 8.43 -3.19
CA ARG A 53 -3.41 8.96 -4.55
C ARG A 53 -2.45 10.12 -4.76
N GLU A 54 -2.26 10.94 -3.74
CA GLU A 54 -1.35 12.08 -3.79
C GLU A 54 0.09 11.63 -3.95
N GLU A 55 0.53 10.64 -3.16
CA GLU A 55 1.86 10.05 -3.28
C GLU A 55 2.09 9.46 -4.68
N LYS A 56 1.10 8.73 -5.20
CA LYS A 56 1.18 8.13 -6.52
C LYS A 56 1.29 9.17 -7.63
N ASN A 57 0.56 10.27 -7.51
CA ASN A 57 0.63 11.39 -8.45
C ASN A 57 1.96 12.12 -8.38
N LEU A 58 2.48 12.36 -7.17
CA LEU A 58 3.79 12.98 -6.98
C LEU A 58 4.90 12.14 -7.60
N LYS A 59 4.88 10.83 -7.42
CA LYS A 59 5.85 9.92 -8.04
C LYS A 59 5.78 9.94 -9.56
N LYS A 60 4.58 10.05 -10.13
CA LYS A 60 4.39 10.19 -11.58
C LYS A 60 4.92 11.52 -12.09
N MET A 61 4.71 12.61 -11.37
CA MET A 61 5.22 13.92 -11.73
C MET A 61 6.74 13.97 -11.67
N GLU A 62 7.35 13.36 -10.67
CA GLU A 62 8.80 13.24 -10.57
C GLU A 62 9.40 12.50 -11.76
N LYS A 63 8.78 11.39 -12.17
CA LYS A 63 9.22 10.63 -13.35
C LYS A 63 9.12 11.45 -14.64
N ILE A 64 8.08 12.23 -14.78
CA ILE A 64 7.89 13.11 -15.95
C ILE A 64 8.96 14.20 -15.97
N CYS A 65 9.31 14.77 -14.82
CA CYS A 65 10.35 15.77 -14.69
C CYS A 65 11.75 15.24 -15.03
N GLU A 66 12.02 13.96 -14.75
CA GLU A 66 13.30 13.33 -15.09
C GLU A 66 13.53 13.20 -16.60
N TYR A 67 12.47 13.14 -17.40
CA TYR A 67 12.55 13.01 -18.86
C TYR A 67 12.51 14.33 -19.60
N LEU A 68 12.34 15.42 -18.91
CA LEU A 68 12.32 16.76 -19.45
C LEU A 68 13.65 17.50 -19.22
#